data_500f899844562a240ca9fc3bc5a71dea
#
_entry.id   500f899844562a240ca9fc3bc5a71dea
#
_cell.length_a   1.000
_cell.length_b   1.000
_cell.length_c   1.000
_cell.angle_alpha   90.00
_cell.angle_beta   90.00
_cell.angle_gamma   90.00
#
_symmetry.space_group_name_H-M   'P 1'
#
loop_
_entity.id
_entity.type
_entity.pdbx_description
1 polymer ?
#
loop_
_entity_poly.entity_id
_entity_poly.type
_entity_poly.pdbx_seq_one_letter_code
_entity_poly.pdbx_strand_id
1 'polypeptide(L)'
;MNLLLAVVAGLWYWYAMCRVGYTLQHIFCQPLVMAVPFGLIMGDLSTALIIGAGIEMMYVGLVTNGGNIPADECLAGVVAIPIALASGMDAQSAIVLALPFGLLGVLMDQIKRFINGYFANLADKYAEQGNDKGIERC
;
A
#
# COMPACT_ATOMS: atom_id res chain seq x y z
N MET A 1 19.84 -1.51 7.38
CA MET A 1 18.39 -1.76 7.51
C MET A 1 18.23 -3.17 8.08
N ASN A 2 17.60 -3.32 9.21
CA ASN A 2 17.48 -4.61 9.87
C ASN A 2 16.49 -5.50 9.11
N LEU A 3 16.85 -6.77 8.87
CA LEU A 3 15.98 -7.76 8.24
C LEU A 3 14.59 -7.83 8.88
N LEU A 4 14.53 -7.63 10.18
CA LEU A 4 13.29 -7.55 10.96
C LEU A 4 12.36 -6.45 10.45
N LEU A 5 12.89 -5.24 10.20
CA LEU A 5 12.10 -4.12 9.65
C LEU A 5 11.54 -4.42 8.27
N ALA A 6 12.36 -5.03 7.41
CA ALA A 6 11.91 -5.42 6.07
C ALA A 6 10.79 -6.47 6.12
N VAL A 7 10.91 -7.45 7.03
CA VAL A 7 9.87 -8.47 7.23
C VAL A 7 8.59 -7.85 7.78
N VAL A 8 8.69 -6.98 8.79
CA VAL A 8 7.52 -6.30 9.36
C VAL A 8 6.83 -5.42 8.31
N ALA A 9 7.60 -4.66 7.52
CA ALA A 9 7.06 -3.84 6.44
C ALA A 9 6.33 -4.68 5.38
N GLY A 10 6.95 -5.79 4.95
CA GLY A 10 6.34 -6.71 3.98
C GLY A 10 5.06 -7.37 4.50
N LEU A 11 5.06 -7.84 5.75
CA LEU A 11 3.87 -8.44 6.38
C LEU A 11 2.77 -7.40 6.59
N TRP A 12 3.11 -6.18 6.96
CA TRP A 12 2.14 -5.09 7.11
C TRP A 12 1.47 -4.77 5.78
N TYR A 13 2.25 -4.58 4.72
CA TYR A 13 1.72 -4.32 3.39
C TYR A 13 0.87 -5.47 2.87
N TRP A 14 1.33 -6.71 3.06
CA TRP A 14 0.56 -7.90 2.70
C TRP A 14 -0.78 -7.93 3.42
N TYR A 15 -0.80 -7.70 4.73
CA TYR A 15 -2.04 -7.66 5.52
C TYR A 15 -2.99 -6.55 5.05
N ALA A 16 -2.45 -5.35 4.81
CA ALA A 16 -3.22 -4.21 4.30
C ALA A 16 -3.85 -4.51 2.93
N MET A 17 -3.19 -5.31 2.10
CA MET A 17 -3.70 -5.71 0.76
C MET A 17 -4.67 -6.90 0.79
N CYS A 18 -4.69 -7.70 1.86
CA CYS A 18 -5.53 -8.91 1.96
C CYS A 18 -7.04 -8.66 2.08
N ARG A 19 -7.49 -7.40 2.19
CA ARG A 19 -8.91 -7.00 2.28
C ARG A 19 -9.73 -7.78 3.34
N VAL A 20 -9.08 -8.21 4.39
CA VAL A 20 -9.73 -8.87 5.52
C VAL A 20 -10.39 -7.82 6.41
N GLY A 21 -11.65 -7.55 6.20
CA GLY A 21 -12.41 -6.55 6.96
C GLY A 21 -12.20 -5.12 6.45
N TYR A 22 -13.14 -4.65 5.64
CA TYR A 22 -13.06 -3.37 4.90
C TYR A 22 -12.70 -2.15 5.77
N THR A 23 -13.26 -2.07 6.97
CA THR A 23 -13.04 -0.93 7.88
C THR A 23 -11.62 -0.96 8.49
N LEU A 24 -11.17 -2.14 8.91
CA LEU A 24 -9.83 -2.29 9.49
C LEU A 24 -8.74 -2.07 8.46
N GLN A 25 -8.94 -2.54 7.22
CA GLN A 25 -7.99 -2.33 6.13
C GLN A 25 -7.67 -0.85 5.93
N HIS A 26 -8.70 0.01 5.91
CA HIS A 26 -8.50 1.45 5.69
C HIS A 26 -7.65 2.08 6.79
N ILE A 27 -7.85 1.67 8.04
CA ILE A 27 -7.04 2.14 9.18
C ILE A 27 -5.58 1.69 9.04
N PHE A 28 -5.35 0.43 8.67
CA PHE A 28 -3.99 -0.09 8.51
C PHE A 28 -3.23 0.42 7.28
N CYS A 29 -3.93 1.02 6.31
CA CYS A 29 -3.31 1.68 5.17
C CYS A 29 -2.82 3.11 5.49
N GLN A 30 -3.25 3.71 6.60
CA GLN A 30 -2.87 5.07 6.97
C GLN A 30 -1.40 5.15 7.41
N PRO A 31 -0.58 6.03 6.83
CA PRO A 31 0.82 6.20 7.18
C PRO A 31 1.06 6.53 8.66
N LEU A 32 0.16 7.28 9.28
CA LEU A 32 0.24 7.60 10.71
C LEU A 32 0.12 6.35 11.59
N VAL A 33 -0.77 5.44 11.23
CA VAL A 33 -0.95 4.17 11.96
C VAL A 33 0.28 3.26 11.79
N MET A 34 0.86 3.23 10.58
CA MET A 34 2.10 2.49 10.31
C MET A 34 3.30 3.05 11.05
N ALA A 35 3.35 4.35 11.27
CA ALA A 35 4.43 5.01 11.99
C ALA A 35 4.59 4.48 13.43
N VAL A 36 3.50 4.05 14.08
CA VAL A 36 3.54 3.54 15.45
C VAL A 36 4.43 2.29 15.59
N PRO A 37 4.19 1.17 14.89
CA PRO A 37 5.02 -0.02 15.03
C PRO A 37 6.46 0.22 14.56
N PHE A 38 6.68 0.98 13.49
CA PHE A 38 8.04 1.29 13.03
C PHE A 38 8.80 2.17 14.02
N GLY A 39 8.14 3.20 14.60
CA GLY A 39 8.73 4.05 15.62
C GLY A 39 9.06 3.31 16.91
N LEU A 40 8.22 2.36 17.34
CA LEU A 40 8.47 1.52 18.50
C LEU A 40 9.67 0.57 18.29
N ILE A 41 9.77 -0.05 17.11
CA ILE A 41 10.88 -0.95 16.76
C ILE A 41 12.21 -0.19 16.69
N MET A 42 12.19 1.02 16.14
CA MET A 42 13.39 1.85 15.98
C MET A 42 13.74 2.67 17.22
N GLY A 43 12.83 2.76 18.21
CA GLY A 43 13.03 3.53 19.43
C GLY A 43 12.87 5.05 19.28
N ASP A 44 12.35 5.52 18.15
CA ASP A 44 12.06 6.93 17.91
C ASP A 44 10.63 7.13 17.38
N LEU A 45 9.69 7.01 18.30
CA LEU A 45 8.27 7.15 18.02
C LEU A 45 7.91 8.58 17.60
N SER A 46 8.58 9.59 18.17
CA SER A 46 8.29 10.99 17.87
C SER A 46 8.56 11.33 16.40
N THR A 47 9.76 11.01 15.93
CA THR A 47 10.14 11.23 14.52
C THR A 47 9.28 10.41 13.57
N ALA A 48 8.99 9.14 13.91
CA ALA A 48 8.11 8.28 13.11
C ALA A 48 6.72 8.89 12.91
N LEU A 49 6.11 9.38 14.00
CA LEU A 49 4.78 10.00 13.94
C LEU A 49 4.77 11.31 13.13
N ILE A 50 5.80 12.12 13.23
CA ILE A 50 5.93 13.36 12.44
C ILE A 50 6.03 13.01 10.95
N ILE A 51 6.84 12.02 10.59
CA ILE A 51 6.97 11.55 9.20
C ILE A 51 5.65 10.95 8.71
N GLY A 52 5.04 10.06 9.49
CA GLY A 52 3.77 9.43 9.15
C GLY A 52 2.63 10.43 8.94
N ALA A 53 2.50 11.41 9.85
CA ALA A 53 1.53 12.49 9.73
C ALA A 53 1.79 13.35 8.47
N GLY A 54 3.05 13.66 8.18
CA GLY A 54 3.41 14.44 7.00
C GLY A 54 3.07 13.73 5.69
N ILE A 55 3.34 12.42 5.61
CA ILE A 55 2.95 11.60 4.46
C ILE A 55 1.42 11.54 4.35
N GLU A 56 0.71 11.28 5.45
CA GLU A 56 -0.75 11.20 5.45
C GLU A 56 -1.40 12.51 4.99
N MET A 57 -0.89 13.66 5.43
CA MET A 57 -1.39 14.97 4.99
C MET A 57 -1.27 15.20 3.48
N MET A 58 -0.29 14.61 2.82
CA MET A 58 -0.17 14.68 1.35
C MET A 58 -1.24 13.89 0.64
N TYR A 59 -1.70 12.80 1.25
CA TYR A 59 -2.72 11.92 0.67
C TYR A 59 -4.15 12.24 1.15
N VAL A 60 -4.31 13.14 2.13
CA VAL A 60 -5.61 13.66 2.57
C VAL A 60 -6.33 14.33 1.39
N GLY A 61 -7.50 13.84 1.05
CA GLY A 61 -8.29 14.37 -0.07
C GLY A 61 -8.12 13.62 -1.40
N LEU A 62 -7.23 12.65 -1.48
CA LEU A 62 -7.18 11.74 -2.62
C LEU A 62 -8.31 10.72 -2.52
N VAL A 63 -9.47 11.09 -3.03
CA VAL A 63 -10.65 10.21 -3.03
C VAL A 63 -10.72 9.43 -4.32
N THR A 64 -10.95 8.13 -4.23
CA THR A 64 -11.17 7.24 -5.37
C THR A 64 -12.54 7.53 -6.00
N ASN A 65 -12.59 8.47 -6.93
CA ASN A 65 -13.83 8.79 -7.66
C ASN A 65 -13.79 8.17 -9.06
N GLY A 66 -14.82 7.39 -9.39
CA GLY A 66 -15.11 7.01 -10.78
C GLY A 66 -14.01 6.23 -11.52
N GLY A 67 -13.23 5.39 -10.83
CA GLY A 67 -12.15 4.60 -11.45
C GLY A 67 -10.79 5.30 -11.50
N ASN A 68 -10.68 6.53 -10.98
CA ASN A 68 -9.39 7.15 -10.73
C ASN A 68 -8.65 6.37 -9.64
N ILE A 69 -7.40 6.04 -9.90
CA ILE A 69 -6.53 5.35 -8.94
C ILE A 69 -5.65 6.41 -8.30
N PRO A 70 -5.92 6.78 -7.04
CA PRO A 70 -5.03 7.67 -6.31
C PRO A 70 -3.69 6.98 -6.06
N ALA A 71 -2.66 7.76 -5.77
CA ALA A 71 -1.40 7.22 -5.33
C ALA A 71 -1.59 6.33 -4.09
N ASP A 72 -0.81 5.26 -3.98
CA ASP A 72 -0.90 4.29 -2.89
C ASP A 72 -0.20 4.82 -1.63
N GLU A 73 -0.99 5.35 -0.72
CA GLU A 73 -0.53 5.85 0.59
C GLU A 73 0.10 4.75 1.45
N CYS A 74 -0.43 3.52 1.33
CA CYS A 74 0.06 2.37 2.08
C CYS A 74 1.49 2.02 1.68
N LEU A 75 1.76 1.91 0.37
CA LEU A 75 3.11 1.62 -0.12
C LEU A 75 4.07 2.76 0.17
N ALA A 76 3.61 4.00 0.02
CA ALA A 76 4.40 5.18 0.36
C ALA A 76 4.85 5.17 1.83
N GLY A 77 3.92 4.94 2.75
CA GLY A 77 4.20 4.92 4.20
C GLY A 77 5.08 3.74 4.62
N VAL A 78 4.73 2.53 4.17
CA VAL A 78 5.44 1.30 4.58
C VAL A 78 6.90 1.25 4.13
N VAL A 79 7.23 1.96 3.05
CA VAL A 79 8.61 2.03 2.53
C VAL A 79 9.35 3.26 3.07
N ALA A 80 8.73 4.44 3.02
CA ALA A 80 9.42 5.68 3.36
C ALA A 80 9.70 5.82 4.86
N ILE A 81 8.76 5.42 5.74
CA ILE A 81 8.93 5.57 7.19
C ILE A 81 10.14 4.78 7.72
N PRO A 82 10.28 3.47 7.49
CA PRO A 82 11.42 2.72 8.02
C PRO A 82 12.75 3.14 7.37
N ILE A 83 12.76 3.55 6.11
CA ILE A 83 13.98 4.05 5.45
C ILE A 83 14.41 5.38 6.07
N ALA A 84 13.49 6.31 6.27
CA ALA A 84 13.77 7.61 6.84
C ALA A 84 14.30 7.48 8.27
N LEU A 85 13.68 6.66 9.10
CA LEU A 85 14.14 6.38 10.46
C LEU A 85 15.52 5.73 10.48
N ALA A 86 15.77 4.74 9.62
CA ALA A 86 17.06 4.05 9.56
C ALA A 86 18.20 4.94 9.05
N SER A 87 17.88 5.94 8.23
CA SER A 87 18.85 6.87 7.65
C SER A 87 19.01 8.16 8.44
N GLY A 88 18.20 8.38 9.48
CA GLY A 88 18.19 9.63 10.25
C GLY A 88 17.78 10.86 9.41
N MET A 89 16.90 10.64 8.42
CA MET A 89 16.42 11.72 7.54
C MET A 89 15.45 12.63 8.29
N ASP A 90 15.46 13.89 7.92
CA ASP A 90 14.44 14.84 8.40
C ASP A 90 13.07 14.55 7.77
N ALA A 91 12.01 15.00 8.42
CA ALA A 91 10.64 14.72 8.01
C ALA A 91 10.32 15.18 6.58
N GLN A 92 10.87 16.33 6.15
CA GLN A 92 10.64 16.83 4.78
C GLN A 92 11.25 15.92 3.72
N SER A 93 12.49 15.49 3.93
CA SER A 93 13.16 14.57 3.01
C SER A 93 12.45 13.19 2.95
N ALA A 94 11.94 12.74 4.10
CA ALA A 94 11.15 11.49 4.17
C ALA A 94 9.84 11.58 3.37
N ILE A 95 9.15 12.71 3.45
CA ILE A 95 7.92 12.97 2.69
C ILE A 95 8.20 12.98 1.18
N VAL A 96 9.28 13.66 0.76
CA VAL A 96 9.70 13.66 -0.66
C VAL A 96 10.05 12.24 -1.14
N LEU A 97 10.69 11.44 -0.28
CA LEU A 97 10.99 10.03 -0.58
C LEU A 97 9.73 9.18 -0.76
N ALA A 98 8.64 9.49 -0.05
CA ALA A 98 7.38 8.74 -0.12
C ALA A 98 6.67 8.86 -1.48
N LEU A 99 6.84 10.00 -2.17
CA LEU A 99 6.15 10.31 -3.43
C LEU A 99 6.37 9.25 -4.54
N PRO A 100 7.62 8.88 -4.90
CA PRO A 100 7.84 7.91 -5.96
C PRO A 100 7.29 6.52 -5.60
N PHE A 101 7.29 6.14 -4.33
CA PHE A 101 6.71 4.86 -3.90
C PHE A 101 5.18 4.84 -4.00
N GLY A 102 4.52 5.95 -3.66
CA GLY A 102 3.09 6.09 -3.90
C GLY A 102 2.71 5.96 -5.37
N LEU A 103 3.50 6.53 -6.27
CA LEU A 103 3.30 6.39 -7.72
C LEU A 103 3.56 4.97 -8.23
N LEU A 104 4.56 4.28 -7.68
CA LEU A 104 4.80 2.86 -7.98
C LEU A 104 3.61 1.98 -7.59
N GLY A 105 2.95 2.30 -6.48
CA GLY A 105 1.72 1.62 -6.07
C GLY A 105 0.61 1.72 -7.11
N VAL A 106 0.44 2.88 -7.75
CA VAL A 106 -0.51 3.04 -8.87
C VAL A 106 -0.19 2.10 -10.02
N LEU A 107 1.07 1.98 -10.41
CA LEU A 107 1.49 1.06 -11.48
C LEU A 107 1.18 -0.40 -11.12
N MET A 108 1.43 -0.79 -9.88
CA MET A 108 1.10 -2.14 -9.39
C MET A 108 -0.40 -2.41 -9.43
N ASP A 109 -1.24 -1.46 -9.03
CA ASP A 109 -2.69 -1.61 -9.10
C ASP A 109 -3.20 -1.67 -10.55
N GLN A 110 -2.62 -0.90 -11.46
CA GLN A 110 -2.92 -0.96 -12.89
C GLN A 110 -2.60 -2.33 -13.49
N ILE A 111 -1.43 -2.88 -13.19
CA ILE A 111 -1.04 -4.22 -13.65
C ILE A 111 -2.02 -5.27 -13.11
N LYS A 112 -2.39 -5.19 -11.84
CA LYS A 112 -3.36 -6.07 -11.20
C LYS A 112 -4.73 -6.01 -11.89
N ARG A 113 -5.23 -4.81 -12.19
CA ARG A 113 -6.49 -4.61 -12.91
C ARG A 113 -6.43 -5.17 -14.33
N PHE A 114 -5.32 -4.97 -15.02
CA PHE A 114 -5.11 -5.51 -16.37
C PHE A 114 -5.15 -7.04 -16.37
N ILE A 115 -4.43 -7.67 -15.43
CA ILE A 115 -4.42 -9.14 -15.28
C ILE A 115 -5.82 -9.66 -14.94
N ASN A 116 -6.52 -9.03 -13.99
CA ASN A 116 -7.88 -9.42 -13.62
C ASN A 116 -8.85 -9.26 -14.81
N GLY A 117 -8.72 -8.20 -15.60
CA GLY A 117 -9.52 -8.00 -16.80
C GLY A 117 -9.29 -9.09 -17.85
N TYR A 118 -8.05 -9.55 -18.01
CA TYR A 118 -7.75 -10.67 -18.90
C TYR A 118 -8.45 -11.97 -18.46
N PHE A 119 -8.40 -12.30 -17.16
CA PHE A 119 -9.08 -13.48 -16.63
C PHE A 119 -10.61 -13.36 -16.71
N ALA A 120 -11.17 -12.17 -16.46
CA ALA A 120 -12.59 -11.92 -16.63
C ALA A 120 -13.05 -12.19 -18.09
N ASN A 121 -12.33 -11.64 -19.08
CA ASN A 121 -12.63 -11.90 -20.47
C ASN A 121 -12.49 -13.38 -20.87
N LEU A 122 -11.58 -14.11 -20.22
CA LEU A 122 -11.43 -15.55 -20.46
C LEU A 122 -12.60 -16.32 -19.84
N ALA A 123 -13.04 -15.94 -18.64
CA ALA A 123 -14.22 -16.52 -18.00
C ALA A 123 -15.51 -16.30 -18.83
N ASP A 124 -15.68 -15.11 -19.40
CA ASP A 124 -16.81 -14.79 -20.28
C ASP A 124 -16.86 -15.74 -21.50
N LYS A 125 -15.70 -16.00 -22.13
CA LYS A 125 -15.63 -16.96 -23.26
C LYS A 125 -16.01 -18.37 -22.87
N TYR A 126 -15.63 -18.83 -21.67
CA TYR A 126 -16.03 -20.13 -21.17
C TYR A 126 -17.52 -20.17 -20.81
N ALA A 127 -18.06 -19.04 -20.31
CA ALA A 127 -19.50 -18.92 -20.04
C ALA A 127 -20.33 -19.03 -21.32
N GLU A 128 -19.92 -18.38 -22.42
CA GLU A 128 -20.55 -18.48 -23.73
C GLU A 128 -20.56 -19.93 -24.26
N GLN A 129 -19.56 -20.74 -23.91
CA GLN A 129 -19.43 -22.13 -24.30
C GLN A 129 -20.16 -23.11 -23.35
N GLY A 130 -20.76 -22.60 -22.27
CA GLY A 130 -21.38 -23.42 -21.21
C GLY A 130 -20.38 -24.33 -20.47
N ASN A 131 -19.11 -23.93 -20.41
CA ASN A 131 -18.05 -24.73 -19.81
C ASN A 131 -17.76 -24.29 -18.35
N ASP A 132 -18.53 -24.84 -17.42
CA ASP A 132 -18.41 -24.53 -15.99
C ASP A 132 -17.01 -24.80 -15.42
N LYS A 133 -16.37 -25.91 -15.85
CA LYS A 133 -15.00 -26.24 -15.41
C LYS A 133 -13.94 -25.26 -15.92
N GLY A 134 -14.19 -24.61 -17.04
CA GLY A 134 -13.32 -23.55 -17.56
C GLY A 134 -13.41 -22.29 -16.72
N ILE A 135 -14.61 -21.93 -16.29
CA ILE A 135 -14.85 -20.75 -15.43
C ILE A 135 -14.20 -20.92 -14.05
N GLU A 136 -14.33 -22.10 -13.45
CA GLU A 136 -13.71 -22.40 -12.13
C GLU A 136 -12.18 -22.30 -12.11
N ARG A 137 -11.52 -22.37 -13.29
CA ARG A 137 -10.05 -22.28 -13.42
C ARG A 137 -9.56 -20.85 -13.68
N CYS A 138 -10.43 -19.89 -13.95
CA CYS A 138 -10.12 -18.49 -14.13
C CYS A 138 -10.09 -17.73 -12.81
#